data_ed8b05f2dd45b6a3b871fb8dca0a1563
#
_entry.id   ed8b05f2dd45b6a3b871fb8dca0a1563
#
_cell.length_a   1.000
_cell.length_b   1.000
_cell.length_c   1.000
_cell.angle_alpha   90.00
_cell.angle_beta   90.00
_cell.angle_gamma   90.00
#
_symmetry.space_group_name_H-M   'P 1'
#
loop_
_entity.id
_entity.type
_entity.pdbx_description
1 polymer ?
#
loop_
_entity_poly.entity_id
_entity_poly.type
_entity_poly.pdbx_seq_one_letter_code
_entity_poly.pdbx_strand_id
1 'polypeptide(L)'
;PVHVLLYPATVQGATAAAEVAAGIEYFNRMQNVDVIIVARGGGSLEDLLPFSEEVVVRAAAASKIPLISGVGHEPDWMLIDFAADYRAPTPTGAAEAVVPTKISLIQELDNMWARLSGTFTTRLINAKQRIETVNIKSPKRKEKNNAKYSKRAARIR
;
A
#
# COMPACT_ATOMS: atom_id res chain seq x y z
N PRO A 1 -10.32 2.61 -10.34
CA PRO A 1 -11.19 3.78 -10.37
C PRO A 1 -11.26 4.39 -8.99
N VAL A 2 -11.14 5.72 -8.90
CA VAL A 2 -11.23 6.48 -7.65
C VAL A 2 -12.53 7.28 -7.69
N HIS A 3 -13.30 7.23 -6.62
CA HIS A 3 -14.46 8.09 -6.44
C HIS A 3 -14.04 9.32 -5.64
N VAL A 4 -14.30 10.52 -6.18
CA VAL A 4 -14.03 11.79 -5.51
C VAL A 4 -15.37 12.41 -5.12
N LEU A 5 -15.55 12.66 -3.82
CA LEU A 5 -16.66 13.41 -3.27
C LEU A 5 -16.15 14.79 -2.86
N LEU A 6 -16.78 15.85 -3.34
CA LEU A 6 -16.42 17.21 -3.00
C LEU A 6 -17.43 17.79 -2.01
N TYR A 7 -16.92 18.28 -0.87
CA TYR A 7 -17.65 19.16 0.03
C TYR A 7 -17.29 20.61 -0.34
N PRO A 8 -18.26 21.42 -0.78
CA PRO A 8 -17.99 22.82 -1.14
C PRO A 8 -17.77 23.65 0.12
N ALA A 9 -16.58 24.20 0.26
CA ALA A 9 -16.22 25.10 1.34
C ALA A 9 -15.41 26.27 0.80
N THR A 10 -15.63 27.46 1.35
CA THR A 10 -14.71 28.57 1.13
C THR A 10 -13.37 28.27 1.79
N VAL A 11 -12.27 28.65 1.14
CA VAL A 11 -10.92 28.34 1.60
C VAL A 11 -10.12 29.59 1.97
N GLN A 12 -10.82 30.73 2.06
CA GLN A 12 -10.29 32.04 2.49
C GLN A 12 -11.40 32.92 3.03
N GLY A 13 -11.07 33.86 3.87
CA GLY A 13 -12.02 34.80 4.49
C GLY A 13 -12.64 34.27 5.80
N ALA A 14 -13.52 35.03 6.39
CA ALA A 14 -13.99 34.84 7.77
C ALA A 14 -14.82 33.55 8.00
N THR A 15 -15.43 32.98 6.96
CA THR A 15 -16.24 31.74 7.09
C THR A 15 -15.46 30.47 6.80
N ALA A 16 -14.25 30.58 6.24
CA ALA A 16 -13.48 29.45 5.76
C ALA A 16 -13.24 28.39 6.83
N ALA A 17 -12.81 28.80 8.03
CA ALA A 17 -12.54 27.87 9.11
C ALA A 17 -13.78 27.07 9.51
N ALA A 18 -14.92 27.72 9.66
CA ALA A 18 -16.17 27.06 10.04
C ALA A 18 -16.66 26.09 8.96
N GLU A 19 -16.54 26.48 7.69
CA GLU A 19 -16.98 25.67 6.56
C GLU A 19 -16.07 24.44 6.34
N VAL A 20 -14.74 24.60 6.50
CA VAL A 20 -13.78 23.49 6.43
C VAL A 20 -14.02 22.49 7.58
N ALA A 21 -14.19 22.98 8.80
CA ALA A 21 -14.51 22.12 9.94
C ALA A 21 -15.83 21.36 9.74
N ALA A 22 -16.87 22.04 9.25
CA ALA A 22 -18.14 21.41 8.92
C ALA A 22 -18.01 20.34 7.83
N GLY A 23 -17.13 20.53 6.84
CA GLY A 23 -16.82 19.54 5.82
C GLY A 23 -16.17 18.28 6.39
N ILE A 24 -15.18 18.44 7.27
CA ILE A 24 -14.54 17.32 7.98
C ILE A 24 -15.57 16.55 8.80
N GLU A 25 -16.39 17.24 9.60
CA GLU A 25 -17.45 16.64 10.40
C GLU A 25 -18.51 15.93 9.54
N TYR A 26 -18.88 16.51 8.40
CA TYR A 26 -19.82 15.91 7.46
C TYR A 26 -19.34 14.54 7.00
N PHE A 27 -18.12 14.42 6.49
CA PHE A 27 -17.58 13.14 6.05
C PHE A 27 -17.42 12.14 7.19
N ASN A 28 -17.01 12.59 8.38
CA ASN A 28 -16.93 11.74 9.55
C ASN A 28 -18.30 11.20 10.02
N ARG A 29 -19.37 11.95 9.79
CA ARG A 29 -20.75 11.51 10.09
C ARG A 29 -21.26 10.55 9.03
N MET A 30 -20.99 10.83 7.75
CA MET A 30 -21.46 10.02 6.64
C MET A 30 -20.69 8.71 6.47
N GLN A 31 -19.43 8.66 6.83
CA GLN A 31 -18.53 7.49 6.76
C GLN A 31 -18.55 6.79 5.38
N ASN A 32 -18.65 7.56 4.32
CA ASN A 32 -18.75 7.07 2.94
C ASN A 32 -17.50 7.38 2.10
N VAL A 33 -16.40 7.76 2.73
CA VAL A 33 -15.09 8.01 2.13
C VAL A 33 -14.00 7.30 2.94
N ASP A 34 -12.94 6.88 2.27
CA ASP A 34 -11.81 6.18 2.89
C ASP A 34 -10.75 7.15 3.41
N VAL A 35 -10.65 8.35 2.83
CA VAL A 35 -9.68 9.40 3.17
C VAL A 35 -10.32 10.77 2.95
N ILE A 36 -10.00 11.71 3.83
CA ILE A 36 -10.37 13.13 3.69
C ILE A 36 -9.11 13.89 3.28
N ILE A 37 -9.22 14.71 2.25
CA ILE A 37 -8.17 15.66 1.86
C ILE A 37 -8.68 17.07 2.11
N VAL A 38 -7.99 17.82 2.98
CA VAL A 38 -8.19 19.26 3.12
C VAL A 38 -7.11 19.94 2.30
N ALA A 39 -7.50 20.59 1.23
CA ALA A 39 -6.54 21.14 0.28
C ALA A 39 -6.85 22.60 -0.08
N ARG A 40 -5.80 23.40 -0.15
CA ARG A 40 -5.83 24.77 -0.64
C ARG A 40 -4.53 25.05 -1.38
N GLY A 41 -4.64 25.61 -2.56
CA GLY A 41 -3.48 26.05 -3.33
C GLY A 41 -2.71 27.17 -2.63
N GLY A 42 -1.63 27.65 -3.24
CA GLY A 42 -0.84 28.79 -2.71
C GLY A 42 -1.68 30.05 -2.58
N GLY A 43 -1.22 30.96 -1.75
CA GLY A 43 -1.83 32.27 -1.47
C GLY A 43 -1.03 33.01 -0.44
N SER A 44 -1.55 34.16 0.03
CA SER A 44 -0.91 34.87 1.12
C SER A 44 -1.02 34.12 2.45
N LEU A 45 -0.16 34.44 3.40
CA LEU A 45 -0.23 33.80 4.73
C LEU A 45 -1.58 34.06 5.40
N GLU A 46 -2.15 35.23 5.20
CA GLU A 46 -3.46 35.62 5.73
C GLU A 46 -4.58 34.70 5.20
N ASP A 47 -4.48 34.28 3.95
CA ASP A 47 -5.43 33.36 3.34
C ASP A 47 -5.32 31.95 3.90
N LEU A 48 -4.19 31.59 4.50
CA LEU A 48 -3.93 30.27 5.08
C LEU A 48 -4.28 30.21 6.58
N LEU A 49 -4.38 31.35 7.26
CA LEU A 49 -4.69 31.43 8.69
C LEU A 49 -5.95 30.65 9.12
N PRO A 50 -7.05 30.59 8.33
CA PRO A 50 -8.22 29.80 8.70
C PRO A 50 -7.92 28.32 8.99
N PHE A 51 -6.89 27.74 8.37
CA PHE A 51 -6.47 26.35 8.62
C PHE A 51 -5.67 26.17 9.91
N SER A 52 -5.35 27.26 10.58
CA SER A 52 -4.75 27.28 11.92
C SER A 52 -5.75 27.61 13.02
N GLU A 53 -7.02 27.85 12.69
CA GLU A 53 -8.05 28.11 13.70
C GLU A 53 -8.40 26.85 14.49
N GLU A 54 -8.67 27.03 15.78
CA GLU A 54 -8.95 25.94 16.73
C GLU A 54 -10.07 24.99 16.25
N VAL A 55 -11.11 25.53 15.63
CA VAL A 55 -12.25 24.74 15.15
C VAL A 55 -11.83 23.73 14.08
N VAL A 56 -10.95 24.13 13.17
CA VAL A 56 -10.43 23.25 12.09
C VAL A 56 -9.49 22.20 12.67
N VAL A 57 -8.57 22.62 13.53
CA VAL A 57 -7.58 21.73 14.16
C VAL A 57 -8.26 20.67 15.01
N ARG A 58 -9.28 21.05 15.80
CA ARG A 58 -10.06 20.10 16.59
C ARG A 58 -10.89 19.15 15.73
N ALA A 59 -11.49 19.64 14.64
CA ALA A 59 -12.21 18.79 13.70
C ALA A 59 -11.27 17.77 13.04
N ALA A 60 -10.06 18.19 12.63
CA ALA A 60 -9.05 17.32 12.07
C ALA A 60 -8.58 16.26 13.09
N ALA A 61 -8.21 16.68 14.28
CA ALA A 61 -7.75 15.79 15.35
C ALA A 61 -8.82 14.79 15.82
N ALA A 62 -10.10 15.14 15.75
CA ALA A 62 -11.22 14.26 16.11
C ALA A 62 -11.68 13.37 14.95
N SER A 63 -11.09 13.50 13.77
CA SER A 63 -11.48 12.70 12.61
C SER A 63 -11.19 11.22 12.84
N LYS A 64 -12.17 10.38 12.52
CA LYS A 64 -12.05 8.91 12.53
C LYS A 64 -11.61 8.37 11.16
N ILE A 65 -11.73 9.22 10.13
CA ILE A 65 -11.29 8.92 8.78
C ILE A 65 -9.91 9.54 8.61
N PRO A 66 -8.92 8.83 8.07
CA PRO A 66 -7.61 9.38 7.80
C PRO A 66 -7.69 10.71 7.06
N LEU A 67 -7.01 11.73 7.58
CA LEU A 67 -7.04 13.08 7.05
C LEU A 67 -5.67 13.50 6.55
N ILE A 68 -5.65 14.01 5.33
CA ILE A 68 -4.45 14.56 4.70
C ILE A 68 -4.60 16.07 4.59
N SER A 69 -3.61 16.80 5.08
CA SER A 69 -3.49 18.22 4.83
C SER A 69 -2.64 18.46 3.58
N GLY A 70 -3.18 19.21 2.64
CA GLY A 70 -2.50 19.70 1.44
C GLY A 70 -2.66 21.22 1.33
N VAL A 71 -2.38 21.92 2.44
CA VAL A 71 -2.57 23.38 2.58
C VAL A 71 -1.22 24.08 2.50
N GLY A 72 -1.15 25.13 1.67
CA GLY A 72 0.06 25.95 1.55
C GLY A 72 1.17 25.32 0.71
N HIS A 73 2.38 25.85 0.89
CA HIS A 73 3.62 25.38 0.27
C HIS A 73 4.60 24.87 1.33
N GLU A 74 5.71 24.31 0.90
CA GLU A 74 6.67 23.63 1.77
C GLU A 74 7.11 24.41 3.03
N PRO A 75 7.37 25.76 2.97
CA PRO A 75 7.75 26.54 4.14
C PRO A 75 6.56 26.93 5.04
N ASP A 76 5.33 26.88 4.54
CA ASP A 76 4.15 27.41 5.23
C ASP A 76 3.44 26.29 6.02
N TRP A 77 3.74 26.18 7.31
CA TRP A 77 3.08 25.22 8.19
C TRP A 77 1.85 25.84 8.84
N MET A 78 0.71 25.15 8.68
CA MET A 78 -0.53 25.49 9.37
C MET A 78 -0.78 24.52 10.54
N LEU A 79 -1.58 24.92 11.52
CA LEU A 79 -1.83 24.06 12.68
C LEU A 79 -2.59 22.78 12.31
N ILE A 80 -3.38 22.78 11.24
CA ILE A 80 -4.01 21.56 10.71
C ILE A 80 -2.98 20.52 10.30
N ASP A 81 -1.78 20.90 9.84
CA ASP A 81 -0.72 19.99 9.41
C ASP A 81 -0.23 19.09 10.55
N PHE A 82 -0.28 19.61 11.79
CA PHE A 82 0.10 18.83 12.99
C PHE A 82 -1.03 17.96 13.51
N ALA A 83 -2.27 18.24 13.13
CA ALA A 83 -3.45 17.48 13.51
C ALA A 83 -3.83 16.41 12.47
N ALA A 84 -3.33 16.55 11.23
CA ALA A 84 -3.56 15.61 10.14
C ALA A 84 -2.71 14.34 10.30
N ASP A 85 -3.18 13.22 9.76
CA ASP A 85 -2.42 11.96 9.72
C ASP A 85 -1.25 12.02 8.74
N TYR A 86 -1.39 12.83 7.69
CA TYR A 86 -0.34 13.05 6.72
C TYR A 86 -0.36 14.49 6.19
N ARG A 87 0.82 15.09 6.06
CA ARG A 87 1.00 16.39 5.42
C ARG A 87 1.60 16.24 4.03
N ALA A 88 0.96 16.83 3.04
CA ALA A 88 1.51 17.00 1.70
C ALA A 88 1.84 18.47 1.45
N PRO A 89 2.97 18.78 0.79
CA PRO A 89 3.38 20.16 0.54
C PRO A 89 2.50 20.86 -0.51
N THR A 90 1.65 20.15 -1.20
CA THR A 90 0.73 20.67 -2.23
C THR A 90 -0.54 19.85 -2.32
N PRO A 91 -1.65 20.40 -2.84
CA PRO A 91 -2.87 19.64 -3.13
C PRO A 91 -2.64 18.44 -4.07
N THR A 92 -1.76 18.60 -5.06
CA THR A 92 -1.37 17.51 -5.97
C THR A 92 -0.65 16.40 -5.21
N GLY A 93 0.31 16.76 -4.36
CA GLY A 93 1.01 15.78 -3.51
C GLY A 93 0.07 15.05 -2.55
N ALA A 94 -0.97 15.72 -2.03
CA ALA A 94 -2.01 15.09 -1.23
C ALA A 94 -2.78 14.03 -2.03
N ALA A 95 -3.16 14.34 -3.27
CA ALA A 95 -3.84 13.39 -4.14
C ALA A 95 -2.93 12.20 -4.52
N GLU A 96 -1.66 12.44 -4.80
CA GLU A 96 -0.68 11.40 -5.13
C GLU A 96 -0.39 10.48 -3.93
N ALA A 97 -0.43 11.00 -2.72
CA ALA A 97 -0.24 10.20 -1.51
C ALA A 97 -1.37 9.18 -1.29
N VAL A 98 -2.59 9.49 -1.72
CA VAL A 98 -3.78 8.62 -1.54
C VAL A 98 -3.87 7.54 -2.60
N VAL A 99 -3.47 7.85 -3.83
CA VAL A 99 -3.72 6.97 -4.98
C VAL A 99 -2.37 6.52 -5.58
N PRO A 100 -2.00 5.25 -5.42
CA PRO A 100 -0.83 4.73 -6.09
C PRO A 100 -1.01 4.84 -7.61
N THR A 101 0.04 5.23 -8.31
CA THR A 101 0.00 5.34 -9.77
C THR A 101 -0.20 3.96 -10.40
N LYS A 102 -0.86 3.90 -11.56
CA LYS A 102 -1.00 2.64 -12.31
C LYS A 102 0.37 1.99 -12.59
N ILE A 103 1.38 2.81 -12.85
CA ILE A 103 2.74 2.35 -13.13
C ILE A 103 3.34 1.67 -11.89
N SER A 104 3.21 2.27 -10.70
CA SER A 104 3.73 1.67 -9.47
C SER A 104 3.06 0.35 -9.13
N LEU A 105 1.75 0.24 -9.34
CA LEU A 105 1.01 -1.01 -9.15
C LEU A 105 1.46 -2.11 -10.13
N ILE A 106 1.70 -1.77 -11.39
CA ILE A 106 2.22 -2.71 -12.38
C ILE A 106 3.61 -3.17 -11.98
N GLN A 107 4.51 -2.26 -11.58
CA GLN A 107 5.85 -2.61 -11.12
C GLN A 107 5.83 -3.53 -9.90
N GLU A 108 4.92 -3.29 -8.96
CA GLU A 108 4.77 -4.13 -7.79
C GLU A 108 4.30 -5.54 -8.17
N LEU A 109 3.34 -5.66 -9.08
CA LEU A 109 2.89 -6.94 -9.63
C LEU A 109 4.02 -7.68 -10.37
N ASP A 110 4.80 -6.99 -11.20
CA ASP A 110 5.93 -7.57 -11.92
C ASP A 110 7.00 -8.08 -10.94
N ASN A 111 7.29 -7.33 -9.89
CA ASN A 111 8.21 -7.74 -8.84
C ASN A 111 7.70 -8.97 -8.07
N MET A 112 6.41 -9.01 -7.73
CA MET A 112 5.79 -10.17 -7.09
C MET A 112 5.86 -11.40 -8.00
N TRP A 113 5.57 -11.25 -9.29
CA TRP A 113 5.64 -12.30 -10.29
C TRP A 113 7.06 -12.86 -10.45
N ALA A 114 8.06 -11.98 -10.55
CA ALA A 114 9.46 -12.37 -10.64
C ALA A 114 9.91 -13.17 -9.40
N ARG A 115 9.53 -12.74 -8.21
CA ARG A 115 9.82 -13.45 -6.95
C ARG A 115 9.15 -14.82 -6.89
N LEU A 116 7.88 -14.91 -7.28
CA LEU A 116 7.13 -16.15 -7.33
C LEU A 116 7.75 -17.14 -8.31
N SER A 117 8.02 -16.69 -9.54
CA SER A 117 8.61 -17.49 -10.61
C SER A 117 10.00 -18.01 -10.23
N GLY A 118 10.84 -17.14 -9.65
CA GLY A 118 12.18 -17.53 -9.16
C GLY A 118 12.11 -18.58 -8.05
N THR A 119 11.22 -18.39 -7.07
CA THR A 119 11.03 -19.35 -5.99
C THR A 119 10.52 -20.69 -6.50
N PHE A 120 9.56 -20.68 -7.42
CA PHE A 120 9.01 -21.87 -8.03
C PHE A 120 10.06 -22.65 -8.81
N THR A 121 10.83 -21.95 -9.66
CA THR A 121 11.92 -22.54 -10.44
C THR A 121 12.98 -23.17 -9.53
N THR A 122 13.39 -22.48 -8.48
CA THR A 122 14.35 -23.00 -7.50
C THR A 122 13.82 -24.26 -6.81
N ARG A 123 12.55 -24.28 -6.41
CA ARG A 123 11.92 -25.47 -5.81
C ARG A 123 11.88 -26.66 -6.76
N LEU A 124 11.56 -26.41 -8.05
CA LEU A 124 11.56 -27.46 -9.07
C LEU A 124 12.96 -28.04 -9.31
N ILE A 125 13.97 -27.17 -9.43
CA ILE A 125 15.36 -27.62 -9.60
C ILE A 125 15.79 -28.47 -8.41
N ASN A 126 15.53 -28.00 -7.18
CA ASN A 126 15.87 -28.74 -5.96
C ASN A 126 15.14 -30.09 -5.88
N ALA A 127 13.85 -30.12 -6.23
CA ALA A 127 13.09 -31.37 -6.28
C ALA A 127 13.65 -32.35 -7.31
N LYS A 128 13.98 -31.87 -8.51
CA LYS A 128 14.63 -32.67 -9.56
C LYS A 128 15.96 -33.25 -9.11
N GLN A 129 16.82 -32.42 -8.51
CA GLN A 129 18.12 -32.87 -7.98
C GLN A 129 17.96 -33.93 -6.88
N ARG A 130 16.98 -33.78 -6.01
CA ARG A 130 16.67 -34.80 -4.98
C ARG A 130 16.26 -36.13 -5.59
N ILE A 131 15.44 -36.14 -6.64
CA ILE A 131 15.04 -37.35 -7.37
C ILE A 131 16.24 -37.99 -8.04
N GLU A 132 17.09 -37.21 -8.70
CA GLU A 132 18.31 -37.71 -9.34
C GLU A 132 19.27 -38.33 -8.34
N THR A 133 19.47 -37.69 -7.19
CA THR A 133 20.34 -38.21 -6.10
C THR A 133 19.82 -39.53 -5.55
N VAL A 134 18.49 -39.70 -5.43
CA VAL A 134 17.87 -40.97 -4.99
C VAL A 134 18.04 -42.04 -6.05
N ASN A 135 17.86 -41.70 -7.33
CA ASN A 135 18.05 -42.66 -8.45
C ASN A 135 19.50 -43.13 -8.58
N ILE A 136 20.49 -42.27 -8.37
CA ILE A 136 21.91 -42.66 -8.41
C ILE A 136 22.25 -43.61 -7.25
N LYS A 137 21.65 -43.45 -6.08
CA LYS A 137 21.84 -44.33 -4.92
C LYS A 137 21.09 -45.65 -5.01
N SER A 138 20.14 -45.76 -5.94
CA SER A 138 19.29 -46.96 -6.11
C SER A 138 19.83 -48.08 -7.04
N PRO A 139 20.79 -47.88 -7.95
CA PRO A 139 21.23 -48.93 -8.88
C PRO A 139 21.83 -50.13 -8.16
N LYS A 140 22.57 -49.94 -7.06
CA LYS A 140 23.15 -51.03 -6.25
C LYS A 140 22.10 -51.94 -5.60
N ARG A 141 20.88 -51.46 -5.42
CA ARG A 141 19.78 -52.31 -4.87
C ARG A 141 19.13 -53.18 -5.92
N LYS A 142 19.02 -52.69 -7.17
CA LYS A 142 18.51 -53.50 -8.30
C LYS A 142 19.49 -54.61 -8.69
N GLU A 143 20.80 -54.31 -8.76
CA GLU A 143 21.83 -55.33 -9.04
C GLU A 143 21.92 -56.38 -7.97
N LYS A 144 21.86 -56.01 -6.68
CA LYS A 144 21.84 -56.99 -5.57
C LYS A 144 20.61 -57.87 -5.62
N ASN A 145 19.45 -57.33 -5.97
CA ASN A 145 18.23 -58.12 -6.08
C ASN A 145 18.27 -59.08 -7.30
N ASN A 146 18.72 -58.58 -8.47
CA ASN A 146 18.88 -59.41 -9.66
C ASN A 146 19.90 -60.54 -9.45
N ALA A 147 21.05 -60.25 -8.80
CA ALA A 147 22.04 -61.27 -8.46
C ALA A 147 21.52 -62.30 -7.45
N LYS A 148 20.64 -61.88 -6.54
CA LYS A 148 19.99 -62.79 -5.57
C LYS A 148 18.95 -63.71 -6.25
N TYR A 149 18.18 -63.20 -7.21
CA TYR A 149 17.22 -63.98 -7.97
C TYR A 149 17.88 -64.93 -8.96
N SER A 150 18.96 -64.52 -9.64
CA SER A 150 19.69 -65.41 -10.58
C SER A 150 20.37 -66.60 -9.82
N LYS A 151 20.96 -66.32 -8.63
CA LYS A 151 21.54 -67.37 -7.79
C LYS A 151 20.48 -68.36 -7.25
N ARG A 152 19.26 -67.91 -7.02
CA ARG A 152 18.15 -68.75 -6.56
C ARG A 152 17.59 -69.59 -7.69
N ALA A 153 17.51 -69.07 -8.91
CA ALA A 153 17.12 -69.80 -10.10
C ALA A 153 18.11 -70.88 -10.51
N ALA A 154 19.41 -70.66 -10.31
CA ALA A 154 20.46 -71.64 -10.59
C ALA A 154 20.54 -72.80 -9.57
N ARG A 155 19.86 -72.71 -8.44
CA ARG A 155 19.80 -73.79 -7.41
C ARG A 155 18.61 -74.72 -7.56
N ILE A 156 17.73 -74.47 -8.51
CA ILE A 156 16.50 -75.30 -8.74
C ILE A 156 16.65 -76.16 -9.99
N ARG A 157 17.81 -76.16 -10.59
CA ARG A 157 18.22 -77.15 -11.63
C ARG A 157 19.24 -78.11 -11.00
#